data_5b89ed907484261e9cfd208054daf2aa
#
_entry.id   5b89ed907484261e9cfd208054daf2aa
#
_cell.length_a   1.000
_cell.length_b   1.000
_cell.length_c   1.000
_cell.angle_alpha   90.00
_cell.angle_beta   90.00
_cell.angle_gamma   90.00
#
_symmetry.space_group_name_H-M   'P 1'
#
loop_
_entity.id
_entity.type
_entity.pdbx_description
1 polymer ?
#
loop_
_entity_poly.entity_id
_entity_poly.type
_entity_poly.pdbx_seq_one_letter_code
_entity_poly.pdbx_strand_id
1 'polypeptide(L)'
;RRQRQMCIRDSCTSTLYYDALISASYLGRELGKSPSLTADYSRRAKAMRAAIESYFGATVCGYETYRYYDGNDILRSWICMPLIVGIYDRAEGTIDALFHSDLYTSDGLLTAQGSETFWDRSTLYAFRGGYAAGYPDFMTEQLSFYSNRRLLGDHVPYPIEAWPEGNQRHLSAESGLYCRIITEGMFGMRPTGMRSFELKPEIPSTWDHASLRHVRAFNRDFDIEVKRLSPEKLQVTVLQHGEKDKRYEQRF
;
A
#
# COMPACT_ATOMS: atom_id res chain seq x y z
N ARG A 1 11.99 -26.40 13.12
CA ARG A 1 10.54 -26.67 13.18
C ARG A 1 9.73 -25.45 13.64
N ARG A 2 10.16 -24.71 14.70
CA ARG A 2 9.45 -23.49 15.18
C ARG A 2 9.41 -22.37 14.11
N GLN A 3 10.49 -22.15 13.38
CA GLN A 3 10.57 -21.11 12.32
C GLN A 3 9.64 -21.38 11.14
N ARG A 4 9.45 -22.65 10.72
CA ARG A 4 8.47 -23.02 9.67
C ARG A 4 7.01 -22.86 10.12
N GLN A 5 6.72 -23.07 11.40
CA GLN A 5 5.39 -22.85 11.94
C GLN A 5 5.04 -21.36 12.07
N MET A 6 6.03 -20.49 12.32
CA MET A 6 5.86 -19.03 12.34
C MET A 6 5.50 -18.47 10.95
N CYS A 7 6.18 -18.92 9.88
CA CYS A 7 5.91 -18.44 8.51
C CYS A 7 4.51 -18.81 7.97
N ILE A 8 3.84 -19.83 8.52
CA ILE A 8 2.53 -20.29 8.06
C ILE A 8 1.37 -19.56 8.77
N ARG A 9 1.63 -18.83 9.85
CA ARG A 9 0.63 -18.14 10.67
C ARG A 9 1.04 -16.72 11.05
N ASP A 10 1.62 -16.00 10.11
CA ASP A 10 1.90 -14.57 10.29
C ASP A 10 0.89 -13.69 9.56
N SER A 11 0.72 -12.47 10.06
CA SER A 11 -0.24 -11.51 9.52
C SER A 11 0.12 -11.06 8.10
N CYS A 12 1.42 -10.93 7.78
CA CYS A 12 1.90 -10.50 6.47
C CYS A 12 1.51 -11.51 5.39
N THR A 13 1.90 -12.79 5.56
CA THR A 13 1.58 -13.86 4.60
C THR A 13 0.05 -14.06 4.47
N SER A 14 -0.68 -13.99 5.57
CA SER A 14 -2.14 -14.12 5.56
C SER A 14 -2.81 -12.99 4.79
N THR A 15 -2.32 -11.77 4.94
CA THR A 15 -2.79 -10.58 4.23
C THR A 15 -2.51 -10.67 2.73
N LEU A 16 -1.30 -11.09 2.34
CA LEU A 16 -0.96 -11.33 0.93
C LEU A 16 -1.80 -12.45 0.32
N TYR A 17 -2.10 -13.50 1.08
CA TYR A 17 -2.99 -14.57 0.62
C TYR A 17 -4.42 -14.08 0.39
N TYR A 18 -4.92 -13.20 1.27
CA TYR A 18 -6.21 -12.54 1.05
C TYR A 18 -6.23 -11.78 -0.29
N ASP A 19 -5.22 -10.94 -0.56
CA ASP A 19 -5.14 -10.17 -1.79
C ASP A 19 -4.98 -11.06 -3.04
N ALA A 20 -4.22 -12.15 -2.92
CA ALA A 20 -4.10 -13.16 -3.98
C ALA A 20 -5.45 -13.82 -4.32
N LEU A 21 -6.30 -14.10 -3.34
CA LEU A 21 -7.63 -14.65 -3.56
C LEU A 21 -8.57 -13.65 -4.25
N ILE A 22 -8.51 -12.37 -3.88
CA ILE A 22 -9.24 -11.30 -4.58
C ILE A 22 -8.79 -11.23 -6.04
N SER A 23 -7.49 -11.16 -6.26
CA SER A 23 -6.89 -11.12 -7.60
C SER A 23 -7.26 -12.36 -8.43
N ALA A 24 -7.20 -13.56 -7.85
CA ALA A 24 -7.58 -14.80 -8.52
C ALA A 24 -9.06 -14.82 -8.91
N SER A 25 -9.93 -14.23 -8.09
CA SER A 25 -11.36 -14.15 -8.40
C SER A 25 -11.63 -13.29 -9.63
N TYR A 26 -11.07 -12.07 -9.72
CA TYR A 26 -11.30 -11.22 -10.88
C TYR A 26 -10.59 -11.72 -12.13
N LEU A 27 -9.33 -12.19 -12.04
CA LEU A 27 -8.60 -12.77 -13.16
C LEU A 27 -9.30 -14.03 -13.70
N GLY A 28 -9.85 -14.85 -12.79
CA GLY A 28 -10.62 -16.02 -13.20
C GLY A 28 -11.84 -15.65 -14.04
N ARG A 29 -12.55 -14.58 -13.70
CA ARG A 29 -13.67 -14.06 -14.53
C ARG A 29 -13.19 -13.57 -15.88
N GLU A 30 -12.16 -12.75 -15.92
CA GLU A 30 -11.57 -12.21 -17.17
C GLU A 30 -11.06 -13.30 -18.10
N LEU A 31 -10.56 -14.41 -17.55
CA LEU A 31 -10.06 -15.57 -18.29
C LEU A 31 -11.13 -16.63 -18.58
N GLY A 32 -12.41 -16.32 -18.35
CA GLY A 32 -13.52 -17.21 -18.61
C GLY A 32 -13.50 -18.52 -17.82
N LYS A 33 -12.91 -18.54 -16.62
CA LYS A 33 -12.94 -19.71 -15.73
C LYS A 33 -14.34 -19.93 -15.19
N SER A 34 -14.61 -21.16 -14.70
CA SER A 34 -15.95 -21.49 -14.22
C SER A 34 -16.44 -20.54 -13.10
N PRO A 35 -17.71 -20.12 -13.12
CA PRO A 35 -18.29 -19.29 -12.08
C PRO A 35 -18.14 -19.88 -10.67
N SER A 36 -18.19 -21.20 -10.53
CA SER A 36 -18.00 -21.88 -9.26
C SER A 36 -16.59 -21.69 -8.69
N LEU A 37 -15.54 -21.72 -9.54
CA LEU A 37 -14.16 -21.49 -9.13
C LEU A 37 -13.96 -20.04 -8.66
N THR A 38 -14.45 -19.07 -9.41
CA THR A 38 -14.32 -17.65 -9.08
C THR A 38 -15.11 -17.27 -7.82
N ALA A 39 -16.28 -17.88 -7.64
CA ALA A 39 -17.07 -17.75 -6.40
C ALA A 39 -16.37 -18.38 -5.19
N ASP A 40 -15.67 -19.52 -5.38
CA ASP A 40 -14.88 -20.14 -4.31
C ASP A 40 -13.74 -19.23 -3.84
N TYR A 41 -13.00 -18.60 -4.77
CA TYR A 41 -11.97 -17.63 -4.42
C TYR A 41 -12.55 -16.45 -3.63
N SER A 42 -13.68 -15.89 -4.06
CA SER A 42 -14.35 -14.78 -3.35
C SER A 42 -14.80 -15.19 -1.95
N ARG A 43 -15.37 -16.39 -1.80
CA ARG A 43 -15.78 -16.94 -0.50
C ARG A 43 -14.58 -17.13 0.44
N ARG A 44 -13.48 -17.68 -0.07
CA ARG A 44 -12.23 -17.88 0.69
C ARG A 44 -11.59 -16.53 1.06
N ALA A 45 -11.61 -15.55 0.18
CA ALA A 45 -11.14 -14.19 0.50
C ALA A 45 -11.93 -13.59 1.66
N LYS A 46 -13.27 -13.68 1.62
CA LYS A 46 -14.13 -13.21 2.73
C LYS A 46 -13.82 -13.90 4.05
N ALA A 47 -13.62 -15.21 4.02
CA ALA A 47 -13.26 -15.99 5.20
C ALA A 47 -11.87 -15.61 5.74
N MET A 48 -10.90 -15.39 4.83
CA MET A 48 -9.53 -14.97 5.19
C MET A 48 -9.53 -13.58 5.83
N ARG A 49 -10.28 -12.61 5.27
CA ARG A 49 -10.41 -11.28 5.88
C ARG A 49 -10.95 -11.33 7.32
N ALA A 50 -12.00 -12.11 7.53
CA ALA A 50 -12.54 -12.32 8.86
C ALA A 50 -11.54 -13.00 9.81
N ALA A 51 -10.76 -13.96 9.30
CA ALA A 51 -9.72 -14.63 10.08
C ALA A 51 -8.55 -13.69 10.41
N ILE A 52 -8.15 -12.80 9.49
CA ILE A 52 -7.11 -11.78 9.74
C ILE A 52 -7.54 -10.90 10.91
N GLU A 53 -8.75 -10.36 10.87
CA GLU A 53 -9.26 -9.49 11.93
C GLU A 53 -9.40 -10.22 13.28
N SER A 54 -9.99 -11.41 13.29
CA SER A 54 -10.23 -12.14 14.54
C SER A 54 -8.99 -12.75 15.18
N TYR A 55 -7.97 -13.11 14.38
CA TYR A 55 -6.77 -13.78 14.87
C TYR A 55 -5.59 -12.83 15.08
N PHE A 56 -5.38 -11.86 14.21
CA PHE A 56 -4.26 -10.92 14.27
C PHE A 56 -4.65 -9.56 14.83
N GLY A 57 -5.92 -9.15 14.74
CA GLY A 57 -6.40 -7.92 15.38
C GLY A 57 -6.14 -7.95 16.88
N ALA A 58 -5.44 -6.95 17.41
CA ALA A 58 -5.02 -6.93 18.82
C ALA A 58 -4.60 -5.52 19.24
N THR A 59 -4.60 -5.27 20.54
CA THR A 59 -3.88 -4.15 21.14
C THR A 59 -2.43 -4.56 21.35
N VAL A 60 -1.49 -3.89 20.67
CA VAL A 60 -0.04 -4.13 20.80
C VAL A 60 0.62 -2.84 21.25
N CYS A 61 1.32 -2.85 22.36
CA CYS A 61 1.94 -1.64 22.98
C CYS A 61 0.97 -0.47 23.15
N GLY A 62 -0.31 -0.75 23.42
CA GLY A 62 -1.36 0.28 23.60
C GLY A 62 -2.06 0.73 22.32
N TYR A 63 -1.67 0.26 21.14
CA TYR A 63 -2.28 0.59 19.86
C TYR A 63 -3.24 -0.49 19.39
N GLU A 64 -4.44 -0.09 18.94
CA GLU A 64 -5.42 -0.97 18.31
C GLU A 64 -4.97 -1.28 16.87
N THR A 65 -4.17 -2.33 16.69
CA THR A 65 -3.51 -2.69 15.43
C THR A 65 -3.53 -4.20 15.20
N TYR A 66 -2.49 -4.76 14.63
CA TYR A 66 -2.34 -6.18 14.36
C TYR A 66 -1.08 -6.74 15.02
N ARG A 67 -1.18 -7.89 15.68
CA ARG A 67 0.01 -8.64 16.08
C ARG A 67 0.56 -9.39 14.87
N TYR A 68 1.88 -9.57 14.84
CA TYR A 68 2.52 -10.24 13.72
C TYR A 68 2.23 -11.76 13.72
N TYR A 69 2.25 -12.39 14.87
CA TYR A 69 1.86 -13.80 15.13
C TYR A 69 1.27 -13.92 16.53
N ASP A 70 0.75 -15.08 16.85
CA ASP A 70 0.17 -15.35 18.18
C ASP A 70 1.25 -15.30 19.27
N GLY A 71 1.03 -14.48 20.30
CA GLY A 71 1.99 -14.19 21.37
C GLY A 71 3.04 -13.12 21.01
N ASN A 72 2.93 -12.44 19.85
CA ASN A 72 3.75 -11.27 19.57
C ASN A 72 3.23 -10.06 20.35
N ASP A 73 4.08 -9.47 21.18
CA ASP A 73 3.79 -8.38 22.11
C ASP A 73 4.55 -7.08 21.81
N ILE A 74 5.37 -7.07 20.74
CA ILE A 74 6.11 -5.89 20.28
C ILE A 74 5.61 -5.41 18.92
N LEU A 75 5.77 -4.13 18.64
CA LEU A 75 5.45 -3.55 17.34
C LEU A 75 6.41 -4.08 16.26
N ARG A 76 5.88 -4.32 15.07
CA ARG A 76 6.63 -4.70 13.88
C ARG A 76 6.15 -3.92 12.68
N SER A 77 7.05 -3.52 11.80
CA SER A 77 6.70 -2.72 10.62
C SER A 77 5.71 -3.40 9.67
N TRP A 78 5.63 -4.72 9.66
CA TRP A 78 4.71 -5.49 8.81
C TRP A 78 3.22 -5.37 9.16
N ILE A 79 2.87 -4.67 10.24
CA ILE A 79 1.47 -4.31 10.53
C ILE A 79 0.88 -3.37 9.47
N CYS A 80 1.70 -2.77 8.60
CA CYS A 80 1.24 -1.99 7.45
C CYS A 80 0.50 -2.83 6.38
N MET A 81 0.70 -4.15 6.34
CA MET A 81 0.19 -5.00 5.26
C MET A 81 -1.33 -4.98 5.09
N PRO A 82 -2.17 -5.00 6.14
CA PRO A 82 -3.60 -4.87 5.99
C PRO A 82 -4.02 -3.59 5.24
N LEU A 83 -3.35 -2.46 5.49
CA LEU A 83 -3.67 -1.19 4.84
C LEU A 83 -3.48 -1.25 3.32
N ILE A 84 -2.45 -1.93 2.83
CA ILE A 84 -2.17 -2.00 1.39
C ILE A 84 -3.14 -2.87 0.60
N VAL A 85 -3.91 -3.72 1.28
CA VAL A 85 -4.89 -4.62 0.64
C VAL A 85 -6.33 -4.22 0.92
N GLY A 86 -6.54 -3.02 1.52
CA GLY A 86 -7.87 -2.46 1.74
C GLY A 86 -8.56 -2.96 3.01
N ILE A 87 -7.81 -3.37 4.01
CA ILE A 87 -8.34 -3.70 5.35
C ILE A 87 -8.03 -2.53 6.29
N TYR A 88 -9.06 -1.72 6.59
CA TYR A 88 -8.92 -0.47 7.33
C TYR A 88 -9.58 -0.48 8.70
N ASP A 89 -10.03 -1.65 9.17
CA ASP A 89 -10.75 -1.79 10.46
C ASP A 89 -9.96 -1.23 11.65
N ARG A 90 -8.62 -1.25 11.56
CA ARG A 90 -7.69 -0.75 12.59
C ARG A 90 -6.71 0.28 12.00
N ALA A 91 -7.15 1.06 11.01
CA ALA A 91 -6.25 1.95 10.29
C ALA A 91 -5.62 3.01 11.20
N GLU A 92 -6.42 3.70 12.02
CA GLU A 92 -5.97 4.75 12.94
C GLU A 92 -4.87 4.23 13.87
N GLY A 93 -5.14 3.22 14.69
CA GLY A 93 -4.16 2.67 15.61
C GLY A 93 -2.96 2.04 14.92
N THR A 94 -3.12 1.56 13.67
CA THR A 94 -2.00 1.03 12.87
C THR A 94 -1.11 2.15 12.37
N ILE A 95 -1.67 3.27 11.90
CA ILE A 95 -0.89 4.46 11.50
C ILE A 95 -0.16 5.05 12.72
N ASP A 96 -0.85 5.21 13.84
CA ASP A 96 -0.24 5.70 15.07
C ASP A 96 0.93 4.82 15.53
N ALA A 97 0.76 3.49 15.50
CA ALA A 97 1.81 2.54 15.85
C ALA A 97 3.00 2.57 14.88
N LEU A 98 2.74 2.64 13.57
CA LEU A 98 3.79 2.66 12.54
C LEU A 98 4.66 3.91 12.65
N PHE A 99 4.05 5.07 12.90
CA PHE A 99 4.75 6.35 12.92
C PHE A 99 5.12 6.83 14.33
N HIS A 100 4.97 5.95 15.34
CA HIS A 100 5.49 6.19 16.67
C HIS A 100 7.01 6.03 16.71
N SER A 101 7.68 6.75 17.62
CA SER A 101 9.15 6.73 17.78
C SER A 101 9.77 5.36 18.09
N ASP A 102 8.97 4.38 18.51
CA ASP A 102 9.41 3.00 18.72
C ASP A 102 9.66 2.24 17.39
N LEU A 103 9.04 2.67 16.31
CA LEU A 103 9.22 2.09 14.97
C LEU A 103 9.73 3.10 13.94
N TYR A 104 9.25 4.35 13.98
CA TYR A 104 9.58 5.35 12.97
C TYR A 104 10.71 6.25 13.41
N THR A 105 11.71 6.35 12.58
CA THR A 105 12.89 7.18 12.80
C THR A 105 13.15 8.09 11.61
N SER A 106 14.20 8.91 11.69
CA SER A 106 14.60 9.75 10.55
C SER A 106 14.96 8.98 9.29
N ASP A 107 15.28 7.68 9.40
CA ASP A 107 15.69 6.84 8.28
C ASP A 107 14.61 5.86 7.79
N GLY A 108 13.41 5.98 8.32
CA GLY A 108 12.27 5.13 7.98
C GLY A 108 11.87 4.17 9.11
N LEU A 109 11.13 3.12 8.77
CA LEU A 109 10.63 2.14 9.72
C LEU A 109 11.69 1.10 10.09
N LEU A 110 11.87 0.90 11.40
CA LEU A 110 12.58 -0.25 11.95
C LEU A 110 11.81 -1.54 11.63
N THR A 111 12.51 -2.66 11.52
CA THR A 111 11.88 -3.98 11.30
C THR A 111 10.95 -4.37 12.46
N ALA A 112 11.33 -3.98 13.68
CA ALA A 112 10.57 -4.20 14.90
C ALA A 112 11.02 -3.20 15.96
N GLN A 113 10.20 -2.96 16.97
CA GLN A 113 10.55 -2.23 18.16
C GLN A 113 11.81 -2.80 18.80
N GLY A 114 12.79 -1.94 19.13
CA GLY A 114 14.08 -2.34 19.66
C GLY A 114 15.07 -2.90 18.62
N SER A 115 14.75 -2.91 17.33
CA SER A 115 15.68 -3.21 16.25
C SER A 115 16.50 -1.98 15.88
N GLU A 116 17.66 -2.20 15.27
CA GLU A 116 18.51 -1.14 14.69
C GLU A 116 18.43 -1.15 13.13
N THR A 117 17.72 -2.11 12.56
CA THR A 117 17.62 -2.29 11.11
C THR A 117 16.37 -1.60 10.58
N PHE A 118 16.56 -0.69 9.64
CA PHE A 118 15.50 -0.06 8.86
C PHE A 118 15.17 -0.89 7.63
N TRP A 119 13.90 -0.92 7.26
CA TRP A 119 13.46 -1.55 6.04
C TRP A 119 12.75 -0.56 5.13
N ASP A 120 13.39 -0.19 4.02
CA ASP A 120 12.76 0.65 3.01
C ASP A 120 11.50 -0.01 2.48
N ARG A 121 11.50 -1.32 2.29
CA ARG A 121 10.32 -2.07 1.85
C ARG A 121 9.11 -1.83 2.73
N SER A 122 9.22 -2.00 4.04
CA SER A 122 8.09 -1.78 4.96
C SER A 122 7.72 -0.31 5.08
N THR A 123 8.70 0.61 5.02
CA THR A 123 8.46 2.06 4.99
C THR A 123 7.62 2.46 3.78
N LEU A 124 7.98 1.96 2.58
CA LEU A 124 7.27 2.25 1.35
C LEU A 124 5.85 1.63 1.34
N TYR A 125 5.68 0.44 1.91
CA TYR A 125 4.36 -0.14 2.13
C TYR A 125 3.52 0.68 3.11
N ALA A 126 4.11 1.19 4.19
CA ALA A 126 3.40 2.02 5.15
C ALA A 126 2.91 3.33 4.51
N PHE A 127 3.75 4.02 3.72
CA PHE A 127 3.32 5.21 2.97
C PHE A 127 2.18 4.89 2.02
N ARG A 128 2.31 3.84 1.20
CA ARG A 128 1.26 3.43 0.28
C ARG A 128 -0.05 3.11 0.99
N GLY A 129 0.04 2.33 2.08
CA GLY A 129 -1.12 1.95 2.89
C GLY A 129 -1.77 3.14 3.59
N GLY A 130 -0.97 4.09 4.07
CA GLY A 130 -1.47 5.30 4.72
C GLY A 130 -2.25 6.22 3.78
N TYR A 131 -1.76 6.42 2.54
CA TYR A 131 -2.55 7.11 1.51
C TYR A 131 -3.87 6.38 1.25
N ALA A 132 -3.81 5.08 0.98
CA ALA A 132 -5.00 4.28 0.68
C ALA A 132 -6.01 4.25 1.84
N ALA A 133 -5.55 4.42 3.06
CA ALA A 133 -6.38 4.51 4.26
C ALA A 133 -6.94 5.93 4.54
N GLY A 134 -6.59 6.94 3.71
CA GLY A 134 -7.14 8.29 3.80
C GLY A 134 -6.36 9.25 4.69
N TYR A 135 -5.02 9.11 4.78
CA TYR A 135 -4.12 10.00 5.52
C TYR A 135 -3.17 10.79 4.59
N PRO A 136 -3.67 11.46 3.52
CA PRO A 136 -2.82 12.02 2.47
C PRO A 136 -1.90 13.14 2.96
N ASP A 137 -2.36 14.02 3.83
CA ASP A 137 -1.54 15.15 4.33
C ASP A 137 -0.35 14.63 5.13
N PHE A 138 -0.62 13.76 6.10
CA PHE A 138 0.43 13.17 6.93
C PHE A 138 1.40 12.33 6.11
N MET A 139 0.89 11.48 5.22
CA MET A 139 1.76 10.66 4.35
C MET A 139 2.62 11.51 3.42
N THR A 140 2.12 12.62 2.90
CA THR A 140 2.89 13.51 2.02
C THR A 140 4.04 14.18 2.78
N GLU A 141 3.81 14.62 4.00
CA GLU A 141 4.84 15.17 4.87
C GLU A 141 5.94 14.14 5.12
N GLN A 142 5.58 12.94 5.55
CA GLN A 142 6.53 11.86 5.84
C GLN A 142 7.27 11.39 4.59
N LEU A 143 6.59 11.24 3.46
CA LEU A 143 7.19 10.86 2.18
C LEU A 143 8.17 11.94 1.67
N SER A 144 7.84 13.21 1.84
CA SER A 144 8.73 14.32 1.49
C SER A 144 10.01 14.29 2.34
N PHE A 145 9.87 14.12 3.65
CA PHE A 145 11.00 14.00 4.56
C PHE A 145 11.89 12.81 4.19
N TYR A 146 11.31 11.61 4.03
CA TYR A 146 12.02 10.41 3.63
C TYR A 146 12.76 10.61 2.29
N SER A 147 12.08 11.17 1.28
CA SER A 147 12.67 11.36 -0.05
C SER A 147 13.87 12.31 -0.02
N ASN A 148 13.74 13.43 0.68
CA ASN A 148 14.84 14.38 0.82
C ASN A 148 16.03 13.79 1.56
N ARG A 149 15.80 13.04 2.64
CA ARG A 149 16.87 12.46 3.44
C ARG A 149 17.50 11.23 2.77
N ARG A 150 16.68 10.30 2.28
CA ARG A 150 17.14 8.97 1.87
C ARG A 150 17.47 8.88 0.38
N LEU A 151 16.81 9.65 -0.47
CA LEU A 151 16.99 9.57 -1.92
C LEU A 151 17.77 10.75 -2.49
N LEU A 152 17.65 11.93 -1.89
CA LEU A 152 18.30 13.16 -2.35
C LEU A 152 19.42 13.64 -1.43
N GLY A 153 19.60 13.00 -0.27
CA GLY A 153 20.65 13.29 0.70
C GLY A 153 21.95 12.52 0.45
N ASP A 154 22.68 12.25 1.52
CA ASP A 154 24.01 11.60 1.47
C ASP A 154 23.96 10.08 1.26
N HIS A 155 22.76 9.51 1.16
CA HIS A 155 22.55 8.10 0.85
C HIS A 155 22.61 7.81 -0.66
N VAL A 156 22.54 6.53 -1.02
CA VAL A 156 22.34 6.12 -2.40
C VAL A 156 21.01 6.68 -2.93
N PRO A 157 20.92 7.15 -4.18
CA PRO A 157 19.75 7.84 -4.73
C PRO A 157 18.63 6.87 -5.13
N TYR A 158 18.41 5.82 -4.36
CA TYR A 158 17.37 4.81 -4.57
C TYR A 158 17.05 4.07 -3.27
N PRO A 159 15.82 3.56 -3.08
CA PRO A 159 15.49 2.70 -1.96
C PRO A 159 16.27 1.39 -1.99
N ILE A 160 16.64 0.90 -0.82
CA ILE A 160 17.34 -0.37 -0.62
C ILE A 160 16.48 -1.30 0.24
N GLU A 161 16.87 -2.59 0.34
CA GLU A 161 16.06 -3.52 1.13
C GLU A 161 16.10 -3.18 2.62
N ALA A 162 17.30 -3.02 3.17
CA ALA A 162 17.51 -2.80 4.59
C ALA A 162 18.75 -1.93 4.86
N TRP A 163 18.80 -1.29 6.00
CA TRP A 163 19.86 -0.39 6.45
C TRP A 163 20.04 -0.48 7.99
N PRO A 164 21.23 -0.39 8.56
CA PRO A 164 22.51 -0.60 7.89
C PRO A 164 22.76 -2.09 7.67
N GLU A 165 22.91 -2.49 6.44
CA GLU A 165 23.46 -3.79 6.08
C GLU A 165 24.74 -3.58 5.28
N GLY A 166 25.77 -4.39 5.51
CA GLY A 166 27.12 -4.18 4.99
C GLY A 166 27.27 -4.18 3.47
N ASN A 167 26.23 -4.51 2.73
CA ASN A 167 26.13 -4.41 1.29
C ASN A 167 24.80 -3.81 0.89
N GLN A 168 24.77 -2.49 0.75
CA GLN A 168 23.60 -1.79 0.20
C GLN A 168 23.47 -2.13 -1.28
N ARG A 169 22.44 -2.89 -1.61
CA ARG A 169 22.16 -3.27 -2.98
C ARG A 169 20.87 -2.62 -3.44
N HIS A 170 20.94 -2.04 -4.62
CA HIS A 170 19.73 -1.62 -5.31
C HIS A 170 18.90 -2.86 -5.64
N LEU A 171 17.67 -2.88 -5.15
CA LEU A 171 16.66 -3.85 -5.54
C LEU A 171 15.59 -3.11 -6.35
N SER A 172 15.36 -3.59 -7.56
CA SER A 172 14.33 -3.03 -8.45
C SER A 172 12.93 -3.04 -7.82
N ALA A 173 12.69 -3.97 -6.90
CA ALA A 173 11.42 -4.09 -6.19
C ALA A 173 11.13 -2.86 -5.32
N GLU A 174 12.10 -2.36 -4.56
CA GLU A 174 11.93 -1.19 -3.68
C GLU A 174 11.73 0.09 -4.51
N SER A 175 12.47 0.26 -5.60
CA SER A 175 12.24 1.38 -6.54
C SER A 175 10.84 1.32 -7.15
N GLY A 176 10.37 0.12 -7.51
CA GLY A 176 9.00 -0.09 -7.97
C GLY A 176 7.96 0.22 -6.89
N LEU A 177 8.22 -0.12 -5.62
CA LEU A 177 7.34 0.21 -4.50
C LEU A 177 7.23 1.72 -4.28
N TYR A 178 8.33 2.46 -4.43
CA TYR A 178 8.30 3.92 -4.35
C TYR A 178 7.36 4.53 -5.40
N CYS A 179 7.43 4.07 -6.65
CA CYS A 179 6.50 4.49 -7.70
C CYS A 179 5.04 4.13 -7.36
N ARG A 180 4.82 2.97 -6.73
CA ARG A 180 3.48 2.52 -6.32
C ARG A 180 2.87 3.34 -5.18
N ILE A 181 3.66 4.06 -4.38
CA ILE A 181 3.11 5.02 -3.43
C ILE A 181 2.31 6.09 -4.16
N ILE A 182 2.84 6.57 -5.29
CA ILE A 182 2.15 7.59 -6.10
C ILE A 182 0.96 6.97 -6.85
N THR A 183 1.19 5.91 -7.63
CA THR A 183 0.14 5.36 -8.50
C THR A 183 -0.99 4.69 -7.72
N GLU A 184 -0.67 3.85 -6.75
CA GLU A 184 -1.64 3.05 -5.99
C GLU A 184 -2.03 3.68 -4.64
N GLY A 185 -1.13 4.46 -4.02
CA GLY A 185 -1.41 5.20 -2.80
C GLY A 185 -2.13 6.51 -3.12
N MET A 186 -1.39 7.50 -3.59
CA MET A 186 -1.89 8.87 -3.80
C MET A 186 -2.98 8.97 -4.89
N PHE A 187 -2.80 8.31 -6.04
CA PHE A 187 -3.83 8.27 -7.10
C PHE A 187 -4.85 7.16 -6.91
N GLY A 188 -4.59 6.23 -5.98
CA GLY A 188 -5.51 5.13 -5.66
C GLY A 188 -5.85 4.26 -6.86
N MET A 189 -4.92 4.10 -7.82
CA MET A 189 -5.13 3.27 -9.01
C MET A 189 -5.10 1.80 -8.62
N ARG A 190 -6.20 1.09 -8.86
CA ARG A 190 -6.33 -0.34 -8.61
C ARG A 190 -6.87 -1.06 -9.84
N PRO A 191 -6.11 -2.00 -10.44
CA PRO A 191 -6.64 -2.86 -11.50
C PRO A 191 -7.81 -3.71 -11.00
N THR A 192 -8.89 -3.75 -11.75
CA THR A 192 -10.10 -4.55 -11.47
C THR A 192 -10.42 -5.57 -12.55
N GLY A 193 -9.64 -5.55 -13.64
CA GLY A 193 -9.72 -6.49 -14.75
C GLY A 193 -8.59 -6.26 -15.76
N MET A 194 -8.62 -7.00 -16.86
CA MET A 194 -7.59 -6.89 -17.92
C MET A 194 -7.65 -5.54 -18.66
N ARG A 195 -8.77 -4.82 -18.59
CA ARG A 195 -8.99 -3.56 -19.29
C ARG A 195 -9.67 -2.50 -18.41
N SER A 196 -9.70 -2.71 -17.12
CA SER A 196 -10.39 -1.84 -16.18
C SER A 196 -9.57 -1.60 -14.93
N PHE A 197 -9.73 -0.42 -14.36
CA PHE A 197 -9.17 -0.03 -13.08
C PHE A 197 -10.12 0.94 -12.38
N GLU A 198 -9.99 1.02 -11.07
CA GLU A 198 -10.61 2.04 -10.23
C GLU A 198 -9.59 3.11 -9.88
N LEU A 199 -10.08 4.32 -9.64
CA LEU A 199 -9.30 5.43 -9.09
C LEU A 199 -9.97 5.92 -7.81
N LYS A 200 -9.19 6.05 -6.75
CA LYS A 200 -9.59 6.67 -5.49
C LYS A 200 -8.48 7.62 -5.04
N PRO A 201 -8.37 8.81 -5.64
CA PRO A 201 -7.27 9.71 -5.33
C PRO A 201 -7.36 10.27 -3.91
N GLU A 202 -6.24 10.25 -3.23
CA GLU A 202 -6.01 10.78 -1.88
C GLU A 202 -4.86 11.79 -1.95
N ILE A 203 -5.11 12.96 -2.58
CA ILE A 203 -4.13 14.04 -2.67
C ILE A 203 -4.15 14.93 -1.43
N PRO A 204 -3.00 15.50 -1.00
CA PRO A 204 -2.95 16.39 0.16
C PRO A 204 -3.96 17.53 0.06
N SER A 205 -4.47 17.97 1.20
CA SER A 205 -5.47 19.06 1.28
C SER A 205 -4.92 20.38 0.71
N THR A 206 -3.61 20.57 0.79
CA THR A 206 -2.89 21.77 0.28
C THR A 206 -2.65 21.76 -1.23
N TRP A 207 -2.96 20.66 -1.93
CA TRP A 207 -2.77 20.58 -3.37
C TRP A 207 -4.06 20.85 -4.12
N ASP A 208 -4.03 21.84 -5.00
CA ASP A 208 -5.15 22.16 -5.89
C ASP A 208 -5.29 21.14 -7.02
N HIS A 209 -4.18 20.54 -7.43
CA HIS A 209 -4.16 19.54 -8.51
C HIS A 209 -2.97 18.59 -8.41
N ALA A 210 -3.13 17.42 -9.02
CA ALA A 210 -2.08 16.45 -9.27
C ALA A 210 -2.31 15.79 -10.63
N SER A 211 -1.26 15.35 -11.32
CA SER A 211 -1.43 14.62 -12.58
C SER A 211 -0.37 13.54 -12.78
N LEU A 212 -0.78 12.45 -13.42
CA LEU A 212 0.10 11.46 -14.02
C LEU A 212 -0.03 11.55 -15.53
N ARG A 213 1.08 11.68 -16.24
CA ARG A 213 1.12 11.80 -17.69
C ARG A 213 1.65 10.53 -18.32
N HIS A 214 1.11 10.19 -19.51
CA HIS A 214 1.55 9.04 -20.29
C HIS A 214 1.59 7.73 -19.48
N VAL A 215 0.53 7.44 -18.73
CA VAL A 215 0.35 6.15 -18.06
C VAL A 215 0.11 5.09 -19.14
N ARG A 216 1.06 4.16 -19.26
CA ARG A 216 0.98 3.07 -20.23
C ARG A 216 0.51 1.81 -19.54
N ALA A 217 -0.78 1.55 -19.60
CA ALA A 217 -1.42 0.37 -19.01
C ALA A 217 -2.63 -0.06 -19.84
N PHE A 218 -3.03 -1.32 -19.72
CA PHE A 218 -4.22 -1.87 -20.40
C PHE A 218 -4.19 -1.72 -21.92
N ASN A 219 -3.01 -1.77 -22.53
CA ASN A 219 -2.75 -1.49 -23.96
C ASN A 219 -3.22 -0.08 -24.38
N ARG A 220 -3.12 0.89 -23.50
CA ARG A 220 -3.51 2.28 -23.70
C ARG A 220 -2.40 3.20 -23.19
N ASP A 221 -2.43 4.43 -23.70
CA ASP A 221 -1.68 5.57 -23.20
C ASP A 221 -2.71 6.62 -22.76
N PHE A 222 -2.62 7.07 -21.52
CA PHE A 222 -3.57 8.04 -20.97
C PHE A 222 -2.95 8.89 -19.87
N ASP A 223 -3.54 10.07 -19.68
CA ASP A 223 -3.24 10.95 -18.56
C ASP A 223 -4.34 10.81 -17.50
N ILE A 224 -3.97 10.99 -16.24
CA ILE A 224 -4.88 11.13 -15.11
C ILE A 224 -4.66 12.51 -14.51
N GLU A 225 -5.72 13.30 -14.41
CA GLU A 225 -5.71 14.61 -13.75
C GLU A 225 -6.68 14.57 -12.58
N VAL A 226 -6.20 15.02 -11.42
CA VAL A 226 -7.01 15.22 -10.22
C VAL A 226 -7.00 16.71 -9.91
N LYS A 227 -8.18 17.33 -9.80
CA LYS A 227 -8.37 18.74 -9.45
C LYS A 227 -9.25 18.85 -8.22
N ARG A 228 -8.81 19.65 -7.25
CA ARG A 228 -9.64 19.99 -6.08
C ARG A 228 -10.65 21.06 -6.46
N LEU A 229 -11.92 20.75 -6.27
CA LEU A 229 -13.04 21.69 -6.50
C LEU A 229 -13.46 22.38 -5.20
N SER A 230 -13.34 21.68 -4.07
CA SER A 230 -13.55 22.18 -2.70
C SER A 230 -12.76 21.32 -1.73
N PRO A 231 -12.69 21.65 -0.43
CA PRO A 231 -11.98 20.82 0.57
C PRO A 231 -12.38 19.34 0.55
N GLU A 232 -13.66 19.04 0.26
CA GLU A 232 -14.22 17.69 0.29
C GLU A 232 -14.51 17.11 -1.10
N LYS A 233 -14.14 17.83 -2.19
CA LYS A 233 -14.55 17.42 -3.53
C LYS A 233 -13.41 17.45 -4.53
N LEU A 234 -13.14 16.29 -5.11
CA LEU A 234 -12.18 16.11 -6.19
C LEU A 234 -12.89 15.85 -7.52
N GLN A 235 -12.32 16.36 -8.60
CA GLN A 235 -12.65 15.97 -9.97
C GLN A 235 -11.50 15.18 -10.54
N VAL A 236 -11.80 14.01 -11.08
CA VAL A 236 -10.83 13.17 -11.79
C VAL A 236 -11.16 13.19 -13.27
N THR A 237 -10.16 13.46 -14.09
CA THR A 237 -10.24 13.38 -15.54
C THR A 237 -9.23 12.34 -16.03
N VAL A 238 -9.67 11.40 -16.86
CA VAL A 238 -8.80 10.49 -17.59
C VAL A 238 -8.87 10.87 -19.06
N LEU A 239 -7.74 11.27 -19.63
CA LEU A 239 -7.57 11.60 -21.05
C LEU A 239 -6.83 10.45 -21.74
N GLN A 240 -7.54 9.66 -22.50
CA GLN A 240 -6.93 8.58 -23.29
C GLN A 240 -6.43 9.12 -24.62
N HIS A 241 -5.15 8.91 -24.91
CA HIS A 241 -4.51 9.28 -26.17
C HIS A 241 -4.77 8.25 -27.28
N GLY A 242 -4.88 8.71 -28.54
CA GLY A 242 -5.08 7.86 -29.70
C GLY A 242 -5.45 8.66 -30.94
N GLU A 243 -5.97 8.02 -32.02
CA GLU A 243 -6.43 8.70 -33.24
C GLU A 243 -7.51 9.76 -32.98
N LYS A 244 -8.33 9.53 -31.93
CA LYS A 244 -9.21 10.53 -31.34
C LYS A 244 -9.10 10.40 -29.83
N ASP A 245 -8.63 11.45 -29.18
CA ASP A 245 -8.55 11.49 -27.72
C ASP A 245 -9.93 11.35 -27.09
N LYS A 246 -10.01 10.53 -26.03
CA LYS A 246 -11.23 10.31 -25.27
C LYS A 246 -11.06 10.84 -23.86
N ARG A 247 -12.00 11.62 -23.39
CA ARG A 247 -12.02 12.23 -22.06
C ARG A 247 -13.13 11.63 -21.22
N TYR A 248 -12.78 11.20 -20.01
CA TYR A 248 -13.71 10.70 -19.00
C TYR A 248 -13.55 11.54 -17.74
N GLU A 249 -14.66 11.94 -17.13
CA GLU A 249 -14.66 12.76 -15.92
C GLU A 249 -15.54 12.09 -14.85
N GLN A 250 -15.08 12.14 -13.61
CA GLN A 250 -15.81 11.71 -12.43
C GLN A 250 -15.54 12.68 -11.27
N ARG A 251 -16.52 12.87 -10.40
CA ARG A 251 -16.40 13.68 -9.18
C ARG A 251 -16.61 12.80 -7.98
N PHE A 252 -15.74 12.98 -6.98
CA PHE A 252 -15.74 12.25 -5.73
C PHE A 252 -15.96 13.19 -4.57
#